data_11257988b4d591da17395f71f4db21a8
#
_entry.id   11257988b4d591da17395f71f4db21a8
#
_cell.length_a   1.000
_cell.length_b   1.000
_cell.length_c   1.000
_cell.angle_alpha   90.00
_cell.angle_beta   90.00
_cell.angle_gamma   90.00
#
_symmetry.space_group_name_H-M   'P 1'
#
loop_
_entity.id
_entity.type
_entity.pdbx_description
1 polymer ?
#
loop_
_entity_poly.entity_id
_entity_poly.type
_entity_poly.pdbx_seq_one_letter_code
_entity_poly.pdbx_strand_id
1 'polypeptide(L)'
;EILAHSLYVESTNSTFQAKSAEGSTLDGLNTHLAIIDELHAHKTRAVYDVVETSLGKRVNSLMWVITTAGFDTSGICYEVRTMVRNVLNRSVVDESQFGIIYGLDEGDDWKSLAALEKANPNWGVSVMPEVVTSLQKKAIAIPSAAGNFMTKHLDVWCSAASGWMNMPAWNK
;
A
#
# COMPACT_ATOMS: atom_id res chain seq x y z
N GLU A 1 13.03 -0.63 -27.78
CA GLU A 1 11.79 -0.75 -28.56
C GLU A 1 10.58 -0.64 -27.64
N ILE A 2 9.54 0.06 -28.07
CA ILE A 2 8.29 0.22 -27.33
C ILE A 2 7.24 -0.65 -28.03
N LEU A 3 6.69 -1.60 -27.28
CA LEU A 3 5.60 -2.48 -27.71
C LEU A 3 4.30 -2.04 -27.02
N ALA A 4 3.15 -2.53 -27.47
CA ALA A 4 1.82 -2.11 -26.98
C ALA A 4 1.67 -2.14 -25.42
N HIS A 5 2.33 -3.08 -24.73
CA HIS A 5 2.25 -3.22 -23.26
C HIS A 5 3.60 -3.56 -22.63
N SER A 6 4.72 -3.32 -23.34
CA SER A 6 6.05 -3.63 -22.83
C SER A 6 7.12 -2.75 -23.44
N LEU A 7 8.21 -2.60 -22.69
CA LEU A 7 9.46 -2.01 -23.15
C LEU A 7 10.49 -3.13 -23.32
N TYR A 8 11.18 -3.16 -24.43
CA TYR A 8 12.22 -4.12 -24.73
C TYR A 8 13.55 -3.45 -24.94
N VAL A 9 14.60 -3.97 -24.30
CA VAL A 9 15.99 -3.51 -24.43
C VAL A 9 16.80 -4.63 -25.11
N GLU A 10 17.09 -4.45 -26.39
CA GLU A 10 17.75 -5.45 -27.23
C GLU A 10 19.15 -5.83 -26.70
N SER A 11 19.95 -4.83 -26.30
CA SER A 11 21.34 -5.03 -25.85
C SER A 11 21.49 -5.95 -24.65
N THR A 12 20.45 -6.06 -23.82
CA THR A 12 20.44 -6.89 -22.61
C THR A 12 19.37 -8.00 -22.66
N ASN A 13 18.61 -8.08 -23.74
CA ASN A 13 17.46 -8.97 -23.88
C ASN A 13 16.48 -8.84 -22.69
N SER A 14 16.31 -7.61 -22.19
CA SER A 14 15.46 -7.34 -21.03
C SER A 14 14.10 -6.82 -21.47
N THR A 15 13.08 -7.23 -20.74
CA THR A 15 11.70 -6.77 -20.97
C THR A 15 11.11 -6.19 -19.69
N PHE A 16 10.48 -5.03 -19.78
CA PHE A 16 9.65 -4.48 -18.72
C PHE A 16 8.20 -4.43 -19.21
N GLN A 17 7.28 -5.05 -18.48
CA GLN A 17 5.88 -5.17 -18.92
C GLN A 17 4.91 -5.15 -17.75
N ALA A 18 3.74 -4.54 -17.96
CA ALA A 18 2.62 -4.64 -17.06
C ALA A 18 2.00 -6.04 -17.12
N LYS A 19 1.62 -6.56 -15.97
CA LYS A 19 0.93 -7.85 -15.81
C LYS A 19 -0.41 -7.63 -15.12
N SER A 20 -1.40 -8.45 -15.46
CA SER A 20 -2.66 -8.48 -14.72
C SER A 20 -2.45 -9.08 -13.32
N ALA A 21 -3.30 -8.66 -12.39
CA ALA A 21 -3.28 -9.19 -11.01
C ALA A 21 -3.95 -10.58 -10.90
N GLU A 22 -3.75 -11.45 -11.90
CA GLU A 22 -4.26 -12.82 -11.93
C GLU A 22 -3.09 -13.80 -11.75
N GLY A 23 -3.01 -14.44 -10.57
CA GLY A 23 -1.90 -15.33 -10.22
C GLY A 23 -1.64 -16.43 -11.24
N SER A 24 -2.68 -17.02 -11.84
CA SER A 24 -2.56 -18.09 -12.83
C SER A 24 -1.84 -17.71 -14.13
N THR A 25 -1.72 -16.41 -14.44
CA THR A 25 -1.03 -15.91 -15.63
C THR A 25 0.44 -15.56 -15.37
N LEU A 26 0.89 -15.69 -14.13
CA LEU A 26 2.23 -15.29 -13.68
C LEU A 26 3.16 -16.49 -13.45
N ASP A 27 2.69 -17.71 -13.63
CA ASP A 27 3.52 -18.91 -13.50
C ASP A 27 4.67 -18.91 -14.52
N GLY A 28 5.83 -19.41 -14.08
CA GLY A 28 7.02 -19.51 -14.94
C GLY A 28 7.84 -18.23 -15.11
N LEU A 29 7.52 -17.15 -14.39
CA LEU A 29 8.31 -15.93 -14.43
C LEU A 29 9.76 -16.18 -13.98
N ASN A 30 10.67 -15.41 -14.57
CA ASN A 30 12.08 -15.31 -14.20
C ASN A 30 12.36 -13.83 -13.85
N THR A 31 11.88 -13.44 -12.69
CA THR A 31 11.80 -12.04 -12.29
C THR A 31 13.14 -11.52 -11.79
N HIS A 32 13.57 -10.36 -12.30
CA HIS A 32 14.68 -9.59 -11.75
C HIS A 32 14.16 -8.43 -10.89
N LEU A 33 13.13 -7.72 -11.37
CA LEU A 33 12.42 -6.69 -10.62
C LEU A 33 10.92 -6.92 -10.77
N ALA A 34 10.23 -6.97 -9.65
CA ALA A 34 8.77 -6.90 -9.62
C ALA A 34 8.34 -5.66 -8.84
N ILE A 35 7.36 -4.94 -9.38
CA ILE A 35 6.67 -3.85 -8.69
C ILE A 35 5.23 -4.27 -8.53
N ILE A 36 4.79 -4.42 -7.28
CA ILE A 36 3.40 -4.70 -6.92
C ILE A 36 2.79 -3.39 -6.43
N ASP A 37 1.87 -2.87 -7.20
CA ASP A 37 1.15 -1.64 -6.87
C ASP A 37 -0.20 -1.97 -6.22
N GLU A 38 -0.62 -1.13 -5.28
CA GLU A 38 -1.91 -1.24 -4.61
C GLU A 38 -2.17 -2.62 -3.97
N LEU A 39 -1.19 -3.18 -3.25
CA LEU A 39 -1.30 -4.51 -2.65
C LEU A 39 -2.55 -4.67 -1.77
N HIS A 40 -3.04 -3.58 -1.13
CA HIS A 40 -4.27 -3.60 -0.34
C HIS A 40 -5.53 -3.97 -1.14
N ALA A 41 -5.50 -3.81 -2.47
CA ALA A 41 -6.62 -4.15 -3.36
C ALA A 41 -6.59 -5.62 -3.83
N HIS A 42 -5.52 -6.36 -3.56
CA HIS A 42 -5.41 -7.76 -3.94
C HIS A 42 -6.28 -8.63 -3.02
N LYS A 43 -7.25 -9.32 -3.62
CA LYS A 43 -8.21 -10.16 -2.88
C LYS A 43 -7.60 -11.43 -2.28
N THR A 44 -6.50 -11.91 -2.87
CA THR A 44 -5.80 -13.11 -2.44
C THR A 44 -4.30 -12.89 -2.46
N ARG A 45 -3.55 -13.75 -1.79
CA ARG A 45 -2.08 -13.71 -1.81
C ARG A 45 -1.44 -14.29 -3.08
N ALA A 46 -2.23 -14.85 -3.99
CA ALA A 46 -1.72 -15.61 -5.14
C ALA A 46 -0.70 -14.85 -5.99
N VAL A 47 -0.96 -13.58 -6.31
CA VAL A 47 -0.01 -12.75 -7.07
C VAL A 47 1.28 -12.52 -6.29
N TYR A 48 1.17 -12.19 -5.01
CA TYR A 48 2.32 -11.97 -4.13
C TYR A 48 3.20 -13.23 -4.07
N ASP A 49 2.62 -14.38 -3.79
CA ASP A 49 3.33 -15.66 -3.64
C ASP A 49 4.03 -16.10 -4.93
N VAL A 50 3.35 -15.98 -6.08
CA VAL A 50 3.95 -16.33 -7.38
C VAL A 50 5.13 -15.41 -7.72
N VAL A 51 4.98 -14.11 -7.47
CA VAL A 51 6.07 -13.15 -7.67
C VAL A 51 7.24 -13.45 -6.74
N GLU A 52 6.98 -13.62 -5.44
CA GLU A 52 8.00 -13.92 -4.43
C GLU A 52 8.80 -15.19 -4.80
N THR A 53 8.11 -16.27 -5.16
CA THR A 53 8.76 -17.53 -5.57
C THR A 53 9.54 -17.41 -6.89
N SER A 54 9.21 -16.44 -7.73
CA SER A 54 9.91 -16.20 -9.01
C SER A 54 11.27 -15.53 -8.84
N LEU A 55 11.51 -14.86 -7.72
CA LEU A 55 12.75 -14.10 -7.46
C LEU A 55 13.98 -14.98 -7.27
N GLY A 56 13.81 -16.19 -6.79
CA GLY A 56 14.93 -17.11 -6.49
C GLY A 56 15.75 -17.56 -7.69
N LYS A 57 15.39 -17.17 -8.92
CA LYS A 57 16.05 -17.58 -10.16
C LYS A 57 17.16 -16.62 -10.62
N ARG A 58 17.29 -15.46 -10.01
CA ARG A 58 18.25 -14.42 -10.38
C ARG A 58 19.00 -13.87 -9.17
N VAL A 59 20.24 -13.50 -9.39
CA VAL A 59 21.05 -12.77 -8.39
C VAL A 59 20.52 -11.33 -8.29
N ASN A 60 20.43 -10.79 -7.07
CA ASN A 60 19.99 -9.42 -6.79
C ASN A 60 18.60 -9.11 -7.35
N SER A 61 17.70 -10.09 -7.35
CA SER A 61 16.30 -9.83 -7.66
C SER A 61 15.64 -8.99 -6.56
N LEU A 62 14.69 -8.15 -6.94
CA LEU A 62 13.99 -7.24 -6.03
C LEU A 62 12.49 -7.33 -6.25
N MET A 63 11.75 -7.43 -5.15
CA MET A 63 10.30 -7.17 -5.13
C MET A 63 10.04 -5.86 -4.40
N TRP A 64 9.37 -4.94 -5.07
CA TRP A 64 8.99 -3.65 -4.52
C TRP A 64 7.48 -3.56 -4.42
N VAL A 65 6.98 -3.34 -3.22
CA VAL A 65 5.55 -3.20 -2.94
C VAL A 65 5.24 -1.76 -2.59
N ILE A 66 4.23 -1.19 -3.25
CA ILE A 66 3.75 0.17 -3.01
C ILE A 66 2.25 0.07 -2.75
N THR A 67 1.79 0.65 -1.65
CA THR A 67 0.37 0.56 -1.29
C THR A 67 -0.03 1.61 -0.27
N THR A 68 -1.30 1.95 -0.23
CA THR A 68 -1.94 2.61 0.91
C THR A 68 -2.48 1.56 1.89
N ALA A 69 -3.03 2.01 3.02
CA ALA A 69 -3.83 1.14 3.89
C ALA A 69 -5.12 0.67 3.20
N GLY A 70 -5.77 -0.27 3.80
CA GLY A 70 -7.01 -0.88 3.29
C GLY A 70 -8.01 -1.19 4.39
N PHE A 71 -8.99 -2.04 4.04
CA PHE A 71 -10.07 -2.46 4.93
C PHE A 71 -9.95 -3.93 5.34
N ASP A 72 -9.16 -4.72 4.62
CA ASP A 72 -8.97 -6.14 4.92
C ASP A 72 -7.74 -6.35 5.79
N THR A 73 -7.94 -6.44 7.10
CA THR A 73 -6.88 -6.72 8.08
C THR A 73 -6.50 -8.21 8.17
N SER A 74 -7.15 -9.07 7.40
CA SER A 74 -6.80 -10.49 7.26
C SER A 74 -6.05 -10.80 5.97
N GLY A 75 -5.96 -9.82 5.04
CA GLY A 75 -5.34 -9.98 3.73
C GLY A 75 -3.82 -9.85 3.74
N ILE A 76 -3.21 -10.26 2.63
CA ILE A 76 -1.75 -10.29 2.43
C ILE A 76 -1.08 -8.92 2.69
N CYS A 77 -1.73 -7.81 2.33
CA CYS A 77 -1.16 -6.49 2.53
C CYS A 77 -0.96 -6.15 4.01
N TYR A 78 -1.94 -6.49 4.85
CA TYR A 78 -1.83 -6.29 6.30
C TYR A 78 -0.79 -7.22 6.94
N GLU A 79 -0.66 -8.44 6.43
CA GLU A 79 0.37 -9.40 6.84
C GLU A 79 1.78 -8.85 6.54
N VAL A 80 2.03 -8.39 5.31
CA VAL A 80 3.29 -7.76 4.89
C VAL A 80 3.59 -6.51 5.72
N ARG A 81 2.59 -5.65 5.94
CA ARG A 81 2.74 -4.48 6.82
C ARG A 81 3.16 -4.88 8.24
N THR A 82 2.57 -5.94 8.77
CA THR A 82 2.92 -6.44 10.11
C THR A 82 4.36 -6.91 10.16
N MET A 83 4.83 -7.63 9.13
CA MET A 83 6.23 -8.03 9.02
C MET A 83 7.16 -6.81 8.96
N VAL A 84 6.85 -5.81 8.14
CA VAL A 84 7.62 -4.56 8.06
C VAL A 84 7.67 -3.86 9.41
N ARG A 85 6.55 -3.76 10.14
CA ARG A 85 6.54 -3.18 11.50
C ARG A 85 7.45 -3.94 12.47
N ASN A 86 7.45 -5.26 12.40
CA ASN A 86 8.30 -6.09 13.25
C ASN A 86 9.79 -5.85 12.98
N VAL A 87 10.16 -5.68 11.72
CA VAL A 87 11.54 -5.31 11.33
C VAL A 87 11.89 -3.90 11.82
N LEU A 88 11.01 -2.91 11.59
CA LEU A 88 11.23 -1.54 12.04
C LEU A 88 11.35 -1.41 13.55
N ASN A 89 10.56 -2.19 14.30
CA ASN A 89 10.60 -2.23 15.76
C ASN A 89 11.72 -3.14 16.31
N ARG A 90 12.52 -3.76 15.44
CA ARG A 90 13.59 -4.70 15.79
C ARG A 90 13.11 -5.94 16.56
N SER A 91 11.83 -6.30 16.45
CA SER A 91 11.27 -7.54 16.97
C SER A 91 11.67 -8.74 16.11
N VAL A 92 11.94 -8.49 14.83
CA VAL A 92 12.50 -9.43 13.85
C VAL A 92 13.73 -8.78 13.24
N VAL A 93 14.82 -9.54 13.13
CA VAL A 93 16.04 -9.11 12.46
C VAL A 93 16.04 -9.76 11.08
N ASP A 94 15.84 -8.94 10.04
CA ASP A 94 15.90 -9.39 8.65
C ASP A 94 16.47 -8.26 7.79
N GLU A 95 17.73 -8.39 7.40
CA GLU A 95 18.44 -7.40 6.59
C GLU A 95 18.06 -7.46 5.10
N SER A 96 17.34 -8.50 4.68
CA SER A 96 16.81 -8.60 3.32
C SER A 96 15.52 -7.81 3.12
N GLN A 97 14.87 -7.40 4.21
CA GLN A 97 13.62 -6.65 4.21
C GLN A 97 13.86 -5.18 4.53
N PHE A 98 13.48 -4.32 3.62
CA PHE A 98 13.37 -2.87 3.86
C PHE A 98 11.91 -2.47 3.78
N GLY A 99 11.48 -1.59 4.65
CA GLY A 99 10.16 -1.00 4.58
C GLY A 99 10.10 0.37 5.26
N ILE A 100 9.17 1.19 4.80
CA ILE A 100 8.85 2.48 5.40
C ILE A 100 7.34 2.60 5.47
N ILE A 101 6.82 3.11 6.57
CA ILE A 101 5.38 3.29 6.78
C ILE A 101 5.17 4.74 7.19
N TYR A 102 4.40 5.46 6.38
CA TYR A 102 3.87 6.76 6.72
C TYR A 102 2.41 6.59 7.13
N GLY A 103 2.00 7.19 8.22
CA GLY A 103 0.65 7.05 8.73
C GLY A 103 0.49 7.65 10.11
N LEU A 104 -0.66 7.44 10.71
CA LEU A 104 -0.94 7.92 12.06
C LEU A 104 -0.57 6.87 13.12
N ASP A 105 -0.13 7.36 14.27
CA ASP A 105 0.04 6.55 15.47
C ASP A 105 -1.26 6.52 16.30
N GLU A 106 -1.30 5.60 17.25
CA GLU A 106 -2.39 5.53 18.22
C GLU A 106 -2.44 6.81 19.06
N GLY A 107 -3.62 7.43 19.10
CA GLY A 107 -3.86 8.70 19.81
C GLY A 107 -3.71 9.95 18.96
N ASP A 108 -3.22 9.87 17.73
CA ASP A 108 -3.22 11.01 16.82
C ASP A 108 -4.64 11.44 16.46
N ASP A 109 -4.90 12.75 16.54
CA ASP A 109 -6.18 13.29 16.07
C ASP A 109 -6.18 13.45 14.54
N TRP A 110 -6.86 12.52 13.87
CA TRP A 110 -6.96 12.50 12.41
C TRP A 110 -7.61 13.74 11.78
N LYS A 111 -8.24 14.60 12.59
CA LYS A 111 -8.88 15.85 12.16
C LYS A 111 -7.91 17.04 12.20
N SER A 112 -6.72 16.85 12.75
CA SER A 112 -5.70 17.90 12.85
C SER A 112 -4.93 18.08 11.54
N LEU A 113 -4.36 19.27 11.31
CA LEU A 113 -3.45 19.52 10.21
C LEU A 113 -2.15 18.68 10.36
N ALA A 114 -1.66 18.55 11.58
CA ALA A 114 -0.46 17.77 11.88
C ALA A 114 -0.59 16.30 11.44
N ALA A 115 -1.79 15.72 11.55
CA ALA A 115 -2.05 14.36 11.06
C ALA A 115 -1.91 14.26 9.53
N LEU A 116 -2.36 15.28 8.79
CA LEU A 116 -2.20 15.32 7.34
C LEU A 116 -0.72 15.39 6.93
N GLU A 117 0.04 16.27 7.56
CA GLU A 117 1.48 16.44 7.28
C GLU A 117 2.27 15.17 7.64
N LYS A 118 1.96 14.54 8.77
CA LYS A 118 2.62 13.32 9.25
C LYS A 118 2.44 12.14 8.30
N ALA A 119 1.24 11.94 7.79
CA ALA A 119 0.93 10.83 6.89
C ALA A 119 1.37 11.08 5.43
N ASN A 120 1.68 12.33 5.07
CA ASN A 120 1.97 12.73 3.69
C ASN A 120 3.34 13.42 3.60
N PRO A 121 4.45 12.67 3.46
CA PRO A 121 5.80 13.24 3.47
C PRO A 121 6.05 14.25 2.34
N ASN A 122 5.27 14.19 1.25
CA ASN A 122 5.34 15.14 0.14
C ASN A 122 4.32 16.30 0.25
N TRP A 123 3.91 16.63 1.48
CA TRP A 123 2.99 17.73 1.77
C TRP A 123 3.50 19.05 1.21
N GLY A 124 2.67 19.73 0.44
CA GLY A 124 3.01 21.00 -0.22
C GLY A 124 3.94 20.88 -1.43
N VAL A 125 4.37 19.68 -1.81
CA VAL A 125 5.21 19.41 -3.00
C VAL A 125 4.38 18.70 -4.07
N SER A 126 4.04 17.44 -3.86
CA SER A 126 3.16 16.67 -4.75
C SER A 126 1.78 16.39 -4.14
N VAL A 127 1.66 16.50 -2.82
CA VAL A 127 0.38 16.44 -2.10
C VAL A 127 -0.11 17.87 -1.86
N MET A 128 -1.16 18.27 -2.54
CA MET A 128 -1.70 19.64 -2.48
C MET A 128 -2.51 19.84 -1.20
N PRO A 129 -2.05 20.72 -0.27
CA PRO A 129 -2.69 20.95 1.02
C PRO A 129 -4.19 21.30 0.93
N GLU A 130 -4.56 22.15 -0.02
CA GLU A 130 -5.94 22.63 -0.17
C GLU A 130 -6.88 21.47 -0.53
N VAL A 131 -6.41 20.55 -1.40
CA VAL A 131 -7.20 19.41 -1.85
C VAL A 131 -7.43 18.44 -0.69
N VAL A 132 -6.37 18.04 0.00
CA VAL A 132 -6.47 17.05 1.08
C VAL A 132 -7.23 17.63 2.28
N THR A 133 -7.02 18.91 2.61
CA THR A 133 -7.79 19.60 3.67
C THR A 133 -9.28 19.69 3.33
N SER A 134 -9.62 19.93 2.07
CA SER A 134 -11.03 19.92 1.62
C SER A 134 -11.65 18.54 1.76
N LEU A 135 -10.93 17.48 1.39
CA LEU A 135 -11.36 16.08 1.56
C LEU A 135 -11.51 15.70 3.03
N GLN A 136 -10.61 16.17 3.90
CA GLN A 136 -10.70 15.97 5.35
C GLN A 136 -11.99 16.63 5.92
N LYS A 137 -12.27 17.90 5.57
CA LYS A 137 -13.49 18.58 5.98
C LYS A 137 -14.75 17.81 5.55
N LYS A 138 -14.75 17.29 4.32
CA LYS A 138 -15.84 16.43 3.82
C LYS A 138 -15.97 15.14 4.64
N ALA A 139 -14.85 14.48 4.94
CA ALA A 139 -14.83 13.25 5.73
C ALA A 139 -15.30 13.47 7.18
N ILE A 140 -15.00 14.63 7.77
CA ILE A 140 -15.50 15.05 9.10
C ILE A 140 -17.01 15.27 9.07
N ALA A 141 -17.53 15.92 8.02
CA ALA A 141 -18.95 16.23 7.89
C ALA A 141 -19.81 15.00 7.51
N ILE A 142 -19.24 14.04 6.79
CA ILE A 142 -19.94 12.86 6.25
C ILE A 142 -19.28 11.59 6.81
N PRO A 143 -19.85 10.97 7.88
CA PRO A 143 -19.22 9.80 8.52
C PRO A 143 -18.91 8.64 7.59
N SER A 144 -19.76 8.39 6.57
CA SER A 144 -19.53 7.33 5.59
C SER A 144 -18.31 7.58 4.69
N ALA A 145 -17.82 8.81 4.58
CA ALA A 145 -16.62 9.14 3.82
C ALA A 145 -15.34 9.02 4.66
N ALA A 146 -15.44 8.98 5.99
CA ALA A 146 -14.30 9.01 6.89
C ALA A 146 -13.36 7.81 6.69
N GLY A 147 -13.91 6.59 6.61
CA GLY A 147 -13.10 5.39 6.43
C GLY A 147 -12.24 5.43 5.16
N ASN A 148 -12.82 5.83 4.04
CA ASN A 148 -12.07 5.97 2.79
C ASN A 148 -10.99 7.06 2.87
N PHE A 149 -11.31 8.19 3.51
CA PHE A 149 -10.33 9.26 3.72
C PHE A 149 -9.17 8.79 4.60
N MET A 150 -9.47 8.12 5.71
CA MET A 150 -8.46 7.63 6.64
C MET A 150 -7.54 6.60 6.00
N THR A 151 -8.07 5.69 5.18
CA THR A 151 -7.23 4.68 4.49
C THR A 151 -6.37 5.29 3.40
N LYS A 152 -6.89 6.24 2.61
CA LYS A 152 -6.21 6.73 1.41
C LYS A 152 -5.29 7.93 1.64
N HIS A 153 -5.55 8.73 2.67
CA HIS A 153 -4.79 9.96 2.94
C HIS A 153 -4.05 9.94 4.27
N LEU A 154 -4.38 9.01 5.17
CA LEU A 154 -3.75 8.92 6.49
C LEU A 154 -3.14 7.55 6.76
N ASP A 155 -3.25 6.61 5.81
CA ASP A 155 -2.75 5.24 5.90
C ASP A 155 -3.19 4.48 7.18
N VAL A 156 -4.41 4.80 7.63
CA VAL A 156 -5.04 4.13 8.78
C VAL A 156 -5.89 2.96 8.29
N TRP A 157 -5.61 1.78 8.82
CA TRP A 157 -6.40 0.59 8.55
C TRP A 157 -7.75 0.67 9.24
N CYS A 158 -8.82 0.50 8.48
CA CYS A 158 -10.20 0.55 8.95
C CYS A 158 -10.86 -0.82 8.79
N SER A 159 -11.68 -1.23 9.76
CA SER A 159 -12.37 -2.54 9.73
C SER A 159 -13.54 -2.61 8.76
N ALA A 160 -14.00 -1.48 8.21
CA ALA A 160 -15.10 -1.39 7.24
C ALA A 160 -14.93 -0.19 6.32
N ALA A 161 -15.29 -0.35 5.06
CA ALA A 161 -15.27 0.72 4.05
C ALA A 161 -16.29 1.83 4.35
N SER A 162 -17.39 1.50 5.03
CA SER A 162 -18.38 2.45 5.54
C SER A 162 -18.75 2.08 6.97
N GLY A 163 -18.70 3.05 7.88
CA GLY A 163 -19.22 2.88 9.24
C GLY A 163 -20.73 2.65 9.18
N TRP A 164 -21.19 1.49 9.62
CA TRP A 164 -22.61 1.18 9.72
C TRP A 164 -23.31 2.04 10.78
N MET A 165 -22.57 2.46 11.81
CA MET A 165 -23.11 3.21 12.92
C MET A 165 -22.13 4.32 13.37
N ASN A 166 -22.68 5.47 13.76
CA ASN A 166 -21.88 6.53 14.37
C ASN A 166 -21.59 6.16 15.83
N MET A 167 -20.49 5.45 16.08
CA MET A 167 -20.09 5.00 17.42
C MET A 167 -19.94 6.13 18.44
N PRO A 168 -19.40 7.33 18.09
CA PRO A 168 -19.40 8.45 19.01
C PRO A 168 -20.77 8.96 19.41
N ALA A 169 -21.79 8.80 18.57
CA ALA A 169 -23.17 9.15 18.91
C ALA A 169 -23.88 8.05 19.70
N TRP A 170 -23.49 6.78 19.50
CA TRP A 170 -24.03 5.65 20.23
C TRP A 170 -23.57 5.58 21.69
N ASN A 171 -22.33 5.99 21.95
CA ASN A 171 -21.72 5.97 23.29
C ASN A 171 -22.04 7.20 24.16
N LYS A 172 -22.93 8.09 23.71
CA LYS A 172 -23.49 9.21 24.48
C LYS A 172 -24.80 8.82 25.14
#